data_bb62423321e6582c29b0b5b501055a6d
#
_entry.id   bb62423321e6582c29b0b5b501055a6d
#
_cell.length_a   1.000
_cell.length_b   1.000
_cell.length_c   1.000
_cell.angle_alpha   90.00
_cell.angle_beta   90.00
_cell.angle_gamma   90.00
#
_symmetry.space_group_name_H-M   'P 1'
#
loop_
_entity.id
_entity.type
_entity.pdbx_description
1 polymer ?
#
loop_
_entity_poly.entity_id
_entity_poly.type
_entity_poly.pdbx_seq_one_letter_code
_entity_poly.pdbx_strand_id
1 'polypeptide(L)'
;MKNISLALLIFLLFSCNANTESKIDPDFLIGGKWCGETEVSGGEICIEFLNVKAYLTTKDAPFIPALDYLVLKRDGEAQTITWEFVGEGTLNVFKIISQDSVEFTQKGAKNPSIFKRLKI
;
A
#
# COMPACT_ATOMS: atom_id res chain seq x y z
N MET A 1 9.73 -47.09 0.12
CA MET A 1 8.43 -46.51 0.51
C MET A 1 8.54 -45.48 1.63
N LYS A 2 9.34 -45.73 2.67
CA LYS A 2 9.50 -44.76 3.76
C LYS A 2 10.12 -43.43 3.30
N ASN A 3 10.99 -43.46 2.28
CA ASN A 3 11.67 -42.25 1.80
C ASN A 3 10.72 -41.31 1.05
N ILE A 4 9.66 -41.84 0.42
CA ILE A 4 8.68 -41.04 -0.32
C ILE A 4 7.82 -40.22 0.64
N SER A 5 7.46 -40.82 1.79
CA SER A 5 6.65 -40.12 2.81
C SER A 5 7.40 -38.94 3.44
N LEU A 6 8.71 -39.11 3.66
CA LEU A 6 9.55 -38.06 4.21
C LEU A 6 9.70 -36.88 3.25
N ALA A 7 9.87 -37.15 1.96
CA ALA A 7 9.97 -36.11 0.92
C ALA A 7 8.67 -35.30 0.83
N LEU A 8 7.54 -35.96 0.96
CA LEU A 8 6.24 -35.28 0.92
C LEU A 8 6.06 -34.34 2.12
N LEU A 9 6.49 -34.76 3.31
CA LEU A 9 6.40 -33.95 4.51
C LEU A 9 7.24 -32.67 4.42
N ILE A 10 8.44 -32.77 3.89
CA ILE A 10 9.34 -31.63 3.69
C ILE A 10 8.71 -30.64 2.70
N PHE A 11 8.11 -31.14 1.66
CA PHE A 11 7.45 -30.30 0.66
C PHE A 11 6.29 -29.49 1.24
N LEU A 12 5.49 -30.12 2.11
CA LEU A 12 4.37 -29.43 2.77
C LEU A 12 4.84 -28.32 3.70
N LEU A 13 5.94 -28.53 4.41
CA LEU A 13 6.52 -27.51 5.28
C LEU A 13 6.99 -26.27 4.48
N PHE A 14 7.57 -26.47 3.32
CA PHE A 14 7.98 -25.37 2.46
C PHE A 14 6.81 -24.56 1.97
N SER A 15 5.71 -25.19 1.58
CA SER A 15 4.51 -24.50 1.13
C SER A 15 3.91 -23.63 2.21
N CYS A 16 3.88 -24.09 3.46
CA CYS A 16 3.37 -23.31 4.58
C CYS A 16 4.22 -22.06 4.87
N ASN A 17 5.53 -22.16 4.77
CA ASN A 17 6.43 -21.03 4.99
C ASN A 17 6.28 -19.97 3.90
N ALA A 18 6.15 -20.38 2.64
CA ALA A 18 5.97 -19.45 1.53
C ALA A 18 4.70 -18.63 1.67
N ASN A 19 3.61 -19.23 2.17
CA ASN A 19 2.33 -18.54 2.36
C ASN A 19 2.37 -17.51 3.49
N THR A 20 3.20 -17.73 4.53
CA THR A 20 3.29 -16.79 5.65
C THR A 20 4.10 -15.54 5.33
N GLU A 21 5.02 -15.60 4.36
CA GLU A 21 5.91 -14.48 4.03
C GLU A 21 5.28 -13.44 3.11
N SER A 22 4.15 -13.75 2.46
CA SER A 22 3.55 -12.88 1.45
C SER A 22 2.40 -12.01 1.97
N LYS A 23 2.13 -12.03 3.27
CA LYS A 23 1.03 -11.26 3.83
C LYS A 23 1.38 -9.79 4.02
N ILE A 24 0.38 -8.93 3.83
CA ILE A 24 0.49 -7.50 4.10
C ILE A 24 -0.24 -7.22 5.43
N ASP A 25 0.41 -6.46 6.31
CA ASP A 25 -0.20 -5.99 7.55
C ASP A 25 -1.45 -5.18 7.22
N PRO A 26 -2.63 -5.52 7.79
CA PRO A 26 -3.85 -4.74 7.57
C PRO A 26 -3.74 -3.28 7.95
N ASP A 27 -2.86 -2.93 8.89
CA ASP A 27 -2.68 -1.57 9.38
C ASP A 27 -1.49 -0.85 8.72
N PHE A 28 -0.97 -1.39 7.61
CA PHE A 28 0.24 -0.85 6.97
C PHE A 28 0.10 0.63 6.58
N LEU A 29 -1.09 1.03 6.11
CA LEU A 29 -1.33 2.43 5.68
C LEU A 29 -1.38 3.41 6.85
N ILE A 30 -1.75 2.93 8.03
CA ILE A 30 -1.96 3.75 9.22
C ILE A 30 -0.65 3.92 9.97
N GLY A 31 -0.48 5.04 10.68
CA GLY A 31 0.69 5.24 11.53
C GLY A 31 1.69 6.24 10.99
N GLY A 32 1.21 7.29 10.35
CA GLY A 32 2.06 8.38 9.85
C GLY A 32 1.45 9.00 8.62
N LYS A 33 2.20 9.90 8.00
CA LYS A 33 1.81 10.53 6.74
C LYS A 33 2.68 10.00 5.62
N TRP A 34 2.07 9.64 4.51
CA TRP A 34 2.77 9.25 3.29
C TRP A 34 2.94 10.49 2.42
N CYS A 35 4.15 10.92 2.21
CA CYS A 35 4.45 12.16 1.48
C CYS A 35 5.32 11.90 0.26
N GLY A 36 5.01 12.61 -0.83
CA GLY A 36 5.77 12.52 -2.06
C GLY A 36 5.21 13.46 -3.11
N GLU A 37 5.79 13.44 -4.30
CA GLU A 37 5.34 14.23 -5.42
C GLU A 37 4.82 13.31 -6.53
N THR A 38 3.69 13.67 -7.12
CA THR A 38 3.16 12.98 -8.30
C THR A 38 3.30 13.87 -9.54
N GLU A 39 3.12 13.28 -10.72
CA GLU A 39 3.18 14.04 -11.99
C GLU A 39 2.16 15.17 -12.04
N VAL A 40 1.02 14.99 -11.37
CA VAL A 40 -0.11 15.95 -11.44
C VAL A 40 -0.18 16.86 -10.22
N SER A 41 0.55 16.56 -9.14
CA SER A 41 0.42 17.32 -7.89
C SER A 41 1.10 18.69 -7.97
N GLY A 42 2.10 18.86 -8.82
CA GLY A 42 2.85 20.10 -8.92
C GLY A 42 3.65 20.45 -7.68
N GLY A 43 3.83 19.52 -6.75
CA GLY A 43 4.55 19.70 -5.50
C GLY A 43 4.27 18.53 -4.58
N GLU A 44 4.82 18.60 -3.36
CA GLU A 44 4.64 17.54 -2.38
C GLU A 44 3.20 17.46 -1.89
N ILE A 45 2.67 16.26 -1.84
CA ILE A 45 1.40 15.96 -1.18
C ILE A 45 1.64 14.94 -0.08
N CYS A 46 0.82 15.00 0.96
CA CYS A 46 0.86 14.04 2.05
C CYS A 46 -0.53 13.44 2.25
N ILE A 47 -0.57 12.14 2.49
CA ILE A 47 -1.80 11.41 2.76
C ILE A 47 -1.66 10.74 4.12
N GLU A 48 -2.56 11.07 5.03
CA GLU A 48 -2.65 10.43 6.33
C GLU A 48 -3.89 9.54 6.36
N PHE A 49 -3.69 8.23 6.51
CA PHE A 49 -4.79 7.28 6.58
C PHE A 49 -5.18 7.04 8.04
N LEU A 50 -6.44 7.25 8.33
CA LEU A 50 -7.08 6.84 9.57
C LEU A 50 -7.92 5.60 9.29
N ASN A 51 -8.81 5.22 10.20
CA ASN A 51 -9.58 3.98 10.04
C ASN A 51 -10.39 3.92 8.73
N VAL A 52 -11.22 4.95 8.49
CA VAL A 52 -12.10 4.99 7.30
C VAL A 52 -11.93 6.25 6.48
N LYS A 53 -11.17 7.21 7.00
CA LYS A 53 -10.95 8.50 6.35
C LYS A 53 -9.48 8.76 6.15
N ALA A 54 -9.17 9.51 5.10
CA ALA A 54 -7.82 9.96 4.82
C ALA A 54 -7.80 11.48 4.70
N TYR A 55 -6.72 12.06 5.16
CA TYR A 55 -6.48 13.49 5.05
C TYR A 55 -5.43 13.72 3.97
N LEU A 56 -5.80 14.51 2.98
CA LEU A 56 -4.88 14.93 1.93
C LEU A 56 -4.41 16.35 2.23
N THR A 57 -3.11 16.54 2.32
CA THR A 57 -2.50 17.84 2.58
C THR A 57 -1.61 18.22 1.41
N THR A 58 -1.82 19.41 0.85
CA THR A 58 -0.96 19.97 -0.16
C THR A 58 -0.46 21.32 0.30
N LYS A 59 0.59 21.82 -0.34
CA LYS A 59 1.16 23.14 -0.02
C LYS A 59 0.14 24.27 -0.25
N ASP A 60 -0.67 24.13 -1.30
CA ASP A 60 -1.61 25.18 -1.74
C ASP A 60 -3.00 25.02 -1.14
N ALA A 61 -3.33 23.87 -0.57
CA ALA A 61 -4.63 23.60 0.00
C ALA A 61 -4.51 22.81 1.31
N PRO A 62 -4.06 23.49 2.40
CA PRO A 62 -3.81 22.79 3.67
C PRO A 62 -5.09 22.37 4.42
N PHE A 63 -6.26 22.80 3.98
CA PHE A 63 -7.53 22.53 4.66
C PHE A 63 -8.51 21.71 3.83
N ILE A 64 -8.02 20.72 3.09
CA ILE A 64 -8.88 19.80 2.38
C ILE A 64 -9.62 18.93 3.40
N PRO A 65 -10.96 18.83 3.33
CA PRO A 65 -11.72 17.98 4.25
C PRO A 65 -11.30 16.52 4.15
N ALA A 66 -11.47 15.78 5.25
CA ALA A 66 -11.19 14.35 5.24
C ALA A 66 -12.08 13.64 4.23
N LEU A 67 -11.49 12.72 3.49
CA LEU A 67 -12.18 11.94 2.47
C LEU A 67 -12.31 10.48 2.92
N ASP A 68 -13.45 9.89 2.62
CA ASP A 68 -13.62 8.46 2.81
C ASP A 68 -12.76 7.71 1.80
N TYR A 69 -12.11 6.64 2.24
CA TYR A 69 -11.34 5.80 1.34
C TYR A 69 -11.68 4.33 1.56
N LEU A 70 -11.37 3.52 0.58
CA LEU A 70 -11.65 2.09 0.62
C LEU A 70 -10.44 1.33 0.08
N VAL A 71 -10.00 0.33 0.82
CA VAL A 71 -8.98 -0.61 0.35
C VAL A 71 -9.69 -1.70 -0.43
N LEU A 72 -9.38 -1.79 -1.72
CA LEU A 72 -10.03 -2.74 -2.62
C LEU A 72 -9.32 -4.08 -2.63
N LYS A 73 -7.99 -4.08 -2.53
CA LYS A 73 -7.22 -5.32 -2.60
C LYS A 73 -5.87 -5.16 -1.90
N ARG A 74 -5.48 -6.21 -1.18
CA ARG A 74 -4.12 -6.39 -0.65
C ARG A 74 -3.53 -7.63 -1.30
N ASP A 75 -2.54 -7.45 -2.16
CA ASP A 75 -1.88 -8.54 -2.87
C ASP A 75 -0.54 -8.84 -2.20
N GLY A 76 -0.48 -9.91 -1.41
CA GLY A 76 0.72 -10.28 -0.67
C GLY A 76 1.87 -10.77 -1.56
N GLU A 77 1.58 -11.34 -2.72
CA GLU A 77 2.63 -11.77 -3.64
C GLU A 77 3.29 -10.59 -4.33
N ALA A 78 2.49 -9.67 -4.82
CA ALA A 78 3.00 -8.48 -5.49
C ALA A 78 3.41 -7.38 -4.50
N GLN A 79 3.06 -7.51 -3.23
CA GLN A 79 3.27 -6.50 -2.19
C GLN A 79 2.63 -5.17 -2.56
N THR A 80 1.37 -5.23 -3.04
CA THR A 80 0.63 -4.05 -3.44
C THR A 80 -0.66 -3.90 -2.65
N ILE A 81 -1.04 -2.64 -2.41
CA ILE A 81 -2.32 -2.25 -1.83
C ILE A 81 -3.01 -1.35 -2.84
N THR A 82 -4.19 -1.78 -3.29
CA THR A 82 -5.03 -0.98 -4.20
C THR A 82 -6.13 -0.32 -3.38
N TRP A 83 -6.25 0.98 -3.50
CA TRP A 83 -7.22 1.75 -2.73
C TRP A 83 -7.76 2.92 -3.56
N GLU A 84 -8.88 3.48 -3.13
CA GLU A 84 -9.47 4.63 -3.80
C GLU A 84 -10.13 5.55 -2.77
N PHE A 85 -10.28 6.82 -3.13
CA PHE A 85 -11.20 7.72 -2.43
C PHE A 85 -12.62 7.44 -2.90
N VAL A 86 -13.55 7.32 -1.96
CA VAL A 86 -14.94 7.01 -2.29
C VAL A 86 -15.54 8.13 -3.15
N GLY A 87 -16.08 7.75 -4.31
CA GLY A 87 -16.71 8.70 -5.24
C GLY A 87 -15.78 9.30 -6.28
N GLU A 88 -14.46 9.13 -6.15
CA GLU A 88 -13.51 9.69 -7.13
C GLU A 88 -13.32 8.80 -8.36
N GLY A 89 -13.49 7.49 -8.21
CA GLY A 89 -13.37 6.55 -9.31
C GLY A 89 -11.95 6.31 -9.82
N THR A 90 -10.95 6.88 -9.16
CA THR A 90 -9.54 6.72 -9.54
C THR A 90 -8.88 5.70 -8.64
N LEU A 91 -8.27 4.67 -9.25
CA LEU A 91 -7.53 3.66 -8.51
C LEU A 91 -6.13 4.14 -8.17
N ASN A 92 -5.72 3.88 -6.95
CA ASN A 92 -4.39 4.17 -6.46
C ASN A 92 -3.74 2.86 -6.01
N VAL A 93 -2.48 2.67 -6.37
CA VAL A 93 -1.73 1.47 -6.00
C VAL A 93 -0.47 1.88 -5.27
N PHE A 94 -0.32 1.35 -4.05
CA PHE A 94 0.93 1.43 -3.29
C PHE A 94 1.66 0.10 -3.42
N LYS A 95 2.84 0.11 -4.02
CA LYS A 95 3.73 -1.04 -3.99
C LYS A 95 4.72 -0.88 -2.85
N ILE A 96 4.71 -1.83 -1.93
CA ILE A 96 5.51 -1.74 -0.72
C ILE A 96 6.98 -1.98 -1.05
N ILE A 97 7.83 -0.99 -0.76
CA ILE A 97 9.27 -1.11 -0.89
C ILE A 97 9.87 -1.49 0.48
N SER A 98 9.41 -0.82 1.53
CA SER A 98 9.82 -1.06 2.91
C SER A 98 8.70 -0.59 3.83
N GLN A 99 8.90 -0.67 5.14
CA GLN A 99 7.91 -0.17 6.10
C GLN A 99 7.63 1.32 5.96
N ASP A 100 8.60 2.08 5.47
CA ASP A 100 8.50 3.54 5.41
C ASP A 100 8.55 4.08 3.97
N SER A 101 8.48 3.22 2.96
CA SER A 101 8.52 3.64 1.56
C SER A 101 7.59 2.80 0.70
N VAL A 102 6.84 3.48 -0.16
CA VAL A 102 5.99 2.83 -1.16
C VAL A 102 6.20 3.49 -2.52
N GLU A 103 5.97 2.72 -3.56
CA GLU A 103 5.88 3.23 -4.92
C GLU A 103 4.41 3.47 -5.21
N PHE A 104 4.05 4.73 -5.44
CA PHE A 104 2.67 5.16 -5.67
C PHE A 104 2.42 5.26 -7.17
N THR A 105 1.41 4.56 -7.65
CA THR A 105 0.92 4.66 -9.02
C THR A 105 -0.56 4.99 -9.02
N GLN A 106 -0.93 6.09 -9.66
CA GLN A 106 -2.31 6.46 -9.85
C GLN A 106 -2.74 6.03 -11.25
N LYS A 107 -3.95 5.50 -11.39
CA LYS A 107 -4.46 5.06 -12.69
C LYS A 107 -4.44 6.23 -13.68
N GLY A 108 -3.77 6.05 -14.80
CA GLY A 108 -3.59 7.08 -15.81
C GLY A 108 -2.27 7.83 -15.72
N ALA A 109 -1.52 7.69 -14.64
CA ALA A 109 -0.18 8.25 -14.54
C ALA A 109 0.82 7.42 -15.32
N LYS A 110 1.79 8.08 -15.95
CA LYS A 110 2.80 7.39 -16.76
C LYS A 110 3.90 6.78 -15.91
N ASN A 111 4.27 7.44 -14.84
CA ASN A 111 5.38 7.01 -14.00
C ASN A 111 4.94 6.92 -12.53
N PRO A 112 5.45 5.92 -11.80
CA PRO A 112 5.22 5.85 -10.37
C PRO A 112 6.01 6.92 -9.61
N SER A 113 5.55 7.25 -8.43
CA SER A 113 6.20 8.19 -7.51
C SER A 113 6.57 7.48 -6.23
N ILE A 114 7.66 7.90 -5.60
CA ILE A 114 8.06 7.34 -4.32
C ILE A 114 7.44 8.19 -3.21
N PHE A 115 6.67 7.55 -2.35
CA PHE A 115 6.11 8.16 -1.15
C PHE A 115 6.80 7.59 0.06
N LYS A 116 7.14 8.44 1.00
CA LYS A 116 7.79 8.06 2.25
C LYS A 116 6.89 8.37 3.44
N ARG A 117 6.98 7.51 4.44
CA ARG A 117 6.22 7.68 5.67
C ARG A 117 6.95 8.63 6.61
N LEU A 118 6.30 9.72 6.96
CA LEU A 118 6.71 10.59 8.05
C LEU A 118 5.98 10.14 9.31
N LYS A 119 6.75 9.79 10.33
CA LYS A 119 6.18 9.43 11.63
C LYS A 119 5.76 10.69 12.37
N ILE A 120 4.58 10.63 12.91
CA ILE A 120 4.00 11.75 13.66
C ILE A 120 4.28 11.56 15.14
#